data_202f5a02c43adb02fd4d871a444ba525
#
_entry.id   202f5a02c43adb02fd4d871a444ba525
#
_cell.length_a   1.000
_cell.length_b   1.000
_cell.length_c   1.000
_cell.angle_alpha   90.00
_cell.angle_beta   90.00
_cell.angle_gamma   90.00
#
_symmetry.space_group_name_H-M   'P 1'
#
loop_
_entity.id
_entity.type
_entity.pdbx_description
1 polymer ?
#
loop_
_entity_poly.entity_id
_entity_poly.type
_entity_poly.pdbx_seq_one_letter_code
_entity_poly.pdbx_strand_id
1 'polypeptide(L)'
;MTIRKTTLADMEQLLALFANARRFMAANGNTAQWWGGYPTREMLEADIAAGESYVCEEEGHIYASFVMINRPEPTYQKIEGAWKNELPYGTLHRIASSGEKRGMVDLIVDWAYQRCGNLRGDTHELNRPMQKAFERNGFLRCGTIWVADGSPRIAYHKTEKVEG
;
A
#
# COMPACT_ATOMS: atom_id res chain seq x y z
N MET A 1 -14.15 11.15 8.42
CA MET A 1 -12.81 10.51 8.24
C MET A 1 -11.92 11.42 7.43
N THR A 2 -10.78 11.80 7.98
CA THR A 2 -9.82 12.69 7.34
C THR A 2 -8.57 11.92 6.95
N ILE A 3 -8.09 12.13 5.73
CA ILE A 3 -6.78 11.63 5.30
C ILE A 3 -5.82 12.80 5.33
N ARG A 4 -4.76 12.68 6.11
CA ARG A 4 -3.74 13.71 6.28
C ARG A 4 -2.34 13.11 6.34
N LYS A 5 -1.33 13.95 6.16
CA LYS A 5 0.05 13.49 6.32
C LYS A 5 0.31 13.06 7.75
N THR A 6 1.08 11.99 7.89
CA THR A 6 1.53 11.47 9.18
C THR A 6 2.58 12.42 9.77
N THR A 7 2.56 12.58 11.08
CA THR A 7 3.59 13.32 11.81
C THR A 7 4.29 12.39 12.81
N LEU A 8 5.42 12.84 13.36
CA LEU A 8 6.14 12.04 14.36
C LEU A 8 5.30 11.80 15.62
N ALA A 9 4.35 12.69 15.92
CA ALA A 9 3.42 12.52 17.05
C ALA A 9 2.50 11.31 16.89
N ASP A 10 2.34 10.81 15.65
CA ASP A 10 1.49 9.66 15.36
C ASP A 10 2.22 8.32 15.55
N MET A 11 3.52 8.35 15.85
CA MET A 11 4.37 7.14 15.79
C MET A 11 3.87 6.00 16.65
N GLU A 12 3.42 6.26 17.87
CA GLU A 12 2.95 5.20 18.77
C GLU A 12 1.71 4.50 18.20
N GLN A 13 0.75 5.27 17.71
CA GLN A 13 -0.44 4.69 17.06
C GLN A 13 -0.06 3.93 15.79
N LEU A 14 0.90 4.47 15.03
CA LEU A 14 1.36 3.86 13.79
C LEU A 14 2.03 2.51 14.04
N LEU A 15 2.91 2.43 15.04
CA LEU A 15 3.58 1.18 15.41
C LEU A 15 2.58 0.12 15.86
N ALA A 16 1.58 0.51 16.65
CA ALA A 16 0.51 -0.40 17.09
C ALA A 16 -0.33 -0.88 15.90
N LEU A 17 -0.62 0.01 14.96
CA LEU A 17 -1.37 -0.31 13.74
C LEU A 17 -0.64 -1.37 12.91
N PHE A 18 0.64 -1.19 12.68
CA PHE A 18 1.43 -2.14 11.89
C PHE A 18 1.64 -3.47 12.61
N ALA A 19 1.81 -3.46 13.94
CA ALA A 19 1.88 -4.69 14.72
C ALA A 19 0.58 -5.50 14.59
N ASN A 20 -0.56 -4.83 14.64
CA ASN A 20 -1.87 -5.47 14.46
C ASN A 20 -2.03 -6.01 13.03
N ALA A 21 -1.58 -5.26 12.03
CA ALA A 21 -1.62 -5.68 10.63
C ALA A 21 -0.78 -6.93 10.38
N ARG A 22 0.42 -7.02 10.99
CA ARG A 22 1.26 -8.21 10.90
C ARG A 22 0.57 -9.44 11.50
N ARG A 23 -0.09 -9.28 12.66
CA ARG A 23 -0.85 -10.38 13.29
C ARG A 23 -2.00 -10.83 12.39
N PHE A 24 -2.70 -9.88 11.78
CA PHE A 24 -3.79 -10.18 10.84
C PHE A 24 -3.28 -10.94 9.62
N MET A 25 -2.17 -10.52 9.02
CA MET A 25 -1.56 -11.22 7.89
C MET A 25 -1.19 -12.65 8.25
N ALA A 26 -0.54 -12.85 9.39
CA ALA A 26 -0.15 -14.17 9.86
C ALA A 26 -1.36 -15.08 10.10
N ALA A 27 -2.43 -14.54 10.71
CA ALA A 27 -3.66 -15.28 10.97
C ALA A 27 -4.38 -15.69 9.67
N ASN A 28 -4.13 -14.97 8.57
CA ASN A 28 -4.69 -15.28 7.24
C ASN A 28 -3.70 -16.05 6.34
N GLY A 29 -2.66 -16.64 6.94
CA GLY A 29 -1.71 -17.48 6.22
C GLY A 29 -0.57 -16.74 5.53
N ASN A 30 -0.51 -15.40 5.65
CA ASN A 30 0.56 -14.60 5.07
C ASN A 30 1.61 -14.25 6.13
N THR A 31 2.62 -15.09 6.29
CA THR A 31 3.71 -14.90 7.25
C THR A 31 4.96 -14.31 6.60
N ALA A 32 4.95 -14.11 5.28
CA ALA A 32 6.14 -13.79 4.51
C ALA A 32 6.27 -12.31 4.12
N GLN A 33 5.16 -11.60 3.90
CA GLN A 33 5.20 -10.24 3.33
C GLN A 33 5.82 -9.20 4.29
N TRP A 34 5.45 -9.22 5.56
CA TRP A 34 5.92 -8.29 6.58
C TRP A 34 6.55 -9.03 7.76
N TRP A 35 7.55 -9.83 7.46
CA TRP A 35 8.27 -10.59 8.47
C TRP A 35 9.32 -9.73 9.20
N GLY A 36 9.81 -10.22 10.34
CA GLY A 36 10.96 -9.63 11.02
C GLY A 36 10.77 -8.21 11.56
N GLY A 37 9.52 -7.84 11.89
CA GLY A 37 9.22 -6.51 12.41
C GLY A 37 9.12 -5.42 11.33
N TYR A 38 9.05 -5.82 10.06
CA TYR A 38 8.81 -4.88 8.95
C TYR A 38 7.36 -4.35 9.00
N PRO A 39 7.09 -3.06 8.74
CA PRO A 39 8.08 -2.00 8.56
C PRO A 39 8.71 -1.59 9.89
N THR A 40 9.99 -1.21 9.86
CA THR A 40 10.70 -0.75 11.06
C THR A 40 10.34 0.70 11.39
N ARG A 41 10.62 1.11 12.64
CA ARG A 41 10.44 2.52 13.04
C ARG A 41 11.21 3.46 12.10
N GLU A 42 12.43 3.10 11.75
CA GLU A 42 13.30 3.91 10.87
C GLU A 42 12.69 4.08 9.48
N MET A 43 12.07 3.05 8.93
CA MET A 43 11.35 3.14 7.65
C MET A 43 10.16 4.07 7.74
N LEU A 44 9.40 3.99 8.84
CA LEU A 44 8.24 4.85 9.06
C LEU A 44 8.67 6.31 9.23
N GLU A 45 9.75 6.56 9.96
CA GLU A 45 10.31 7.90 10.11
C GLU A 45 10.75 8.48 8.77
N ALA A 46 11.39 7.66 7.93
CA ALA A 46 11.81 8.06 6.59
C ALA A 46 10.62 8.42 5.70
N ASP A 47 9.55 7.64 5.74
CA ASP A 47 8.32 7.91 4.99
C ASP A 47 7.69 9.24 5.44
N ILE A 48 7.69 9.50 6.75
CA ILE A 48 7.16 10.75 7.31
C ILE A 48 8.03 11.93 6.85
N ALA A 49 9.34 11.80 6.96
CA ALA A 49 10.28 12.85 6.56
C ALA A 49 10.15 13.18 5.06
N ALA A 50 9.89 12.17 4.23
CA ALA A 50 9.70 12.36 2.80
C ALA A 50 8.33 12.97 2.45
N GLY A 51 7.42 13.08 3.42
CA GLY A 51 6.06 13.57 3.19
C GLY A 51 5.19 12.60 2.41
N GLU A 52 5.53 11.32 2.45
CA GLU A 52 4.85 10.27 1.67
C GLU A 52 3.95 9.38 2.52
N SER A 53 4.00 9.53 3.85
CA SER A 53 3.15 8.77 4.77
C SER A 53 1.86 9.52 5.08
N TYR A 54 0.74 8.79 5.06
CA TYR A 54 -0.59 9.33 5.34
C TYR A 54 -1.31 8.46 6.36
N VAL A 55 -2.22 9.06 7.11
CA VAL A 55 -3.11 8.37 8.03
C VAL A 55 -4.56 8.73 7.74
N CYS A 56 -5.44 7.77 8.01
CA CYS A 56 -6.88 7.98 8.00
C CYS A 56 -7.32 8.13 9.46
N GLU A 57 -7.76 9.31 9.81
CA GLU A 57 -8.03 9.70 11.20
C GLU A 57 -9.46 10.18 11.39
N GLU A 58 -10.01 9.89 12.55
CA GLU A 58 -11.28 10.46 13.00
C GLU A 58 -11.19 10.68 14.50
N GLU A 59 -11.44 11.92 14.93
CA GLU A 59 -11.42 12.31 16.35
C GLU A 59 -10.14 11.89 17.09
N GLY A 60 -8.98 12.06 16.44
CA GLY A 60 -7.68 11.75 17.03
C GLY A 60 -7.30 10.27 16.99
N HIS A 61 -8.17 9.39 16.49
CA HIS A 61 -7.89 7.97 16.36
C HIS A 61 -7.52 7.61 14.92
N ILE A 62 -6.42 6.87 14.75
CA ILE A 62 -5.94 6.45 13.44
C ILE A 62 -6.50 5.06 13.12
N TYR A 63 -7.26 4.97 12.03
CA TYR A 63 -7.89 3.74 11.58
C TYR A 63 -7.12 3.02 10.48
N ALA A 64 -6.27 3.74 9.77
CA ALA A 64 -5.46 3.16 8.69
C ALA A 64 -4.27 4.07 8.39
N SER A 65 -3.27 3.50 7.72
CA SER A 65 -2.12 4.24 7.21
C SER A 65 -1.69 3.68 5.87
N PHE A 66 -1.06 4.51 5.07
CA PHE A 66 -0.50 4.12 3.79
C PHE A 66 0.62 5.08 3.38
N VAL A 67 1.41 4.63 2.43
CA VAL A 67 2.45 5.44 1.79
C VAL A 67 2.06 5.65 0.34
N MET A 68 2.15 6.87 -0.16
CA MET A 68 1.93 7.19 -1.56
C MET A 68 3.17 7.88 -2.13
N ILE A 69 3.75 7.26 -3.15
CA ILE A 69 4.99 7.70 -3.79
C ILE A 69 4.65 8.10 -5.23
N ASN A 70 5.06 9.33 -5.61
CA ASN A 70 4.77 9.89 -6.93
C ASN A 70 6.02 9.99 -7.83
N ARG A 71 6.96 9.08 -7.64
CA ARG A 71 8.16 8.93 -8.47
C ARG A 71 8.29 7.49 -8.93
N PRO A 72 9.09 7.19 -9.98
CA PRO A 72 9.26 5.82 -10.43
C PRO A 72 9.73 4.90 -9.30
N GLU A 73 9.08 3.76 -9.18
CA GLU A 73 9.45 2.73 -8.20
C GLU A 73 10.50 1.82 -8.81
N PRO A 74 11.72 1.73 -8.23
CA PRO A 74 12.79 0.91 -8.81
C PRO A 74 12.41 -0.55 -9.05
N THR A 75 11.63 -1.16 -8.14
CA THR A 75 11.23 -2.57 -8.27
C THR A 75 10.17 -2.80 -9.34
N TYR A 76 9.61 -1.73 -9.92
CA TYR A 76 8.61 -1.82 -10.98
C TYR A 76 9.21 -1.68 -12.38
N GLN A 77 10.52 -1.50 -12.49
CA GLN A 77 11.21 -1.38 -13.78
C GLN A 77 11.25 -2.72 -14.51
N LYS A 78 11.32 -3.83 -13.78
CA LYS A 78 11.30 -5.18 -14.32
C LYS A 78 10.00 -5.87 -13.94
N ILE A 79 9.24 -6.29 -14.94
CA ILE A 79 7.99 -7.02 -14.74
C ILE A 79 7.93 -8.21 -15.70
N GLU A 80 7.51 -9.36 -15.19
CA GLU A 80 7.10 -10.48 -16.03
C GLU A 80 5.60 -10.34 -16.23
N GLY A 81 5.23 -9.91 -17.42
CA GLY A 81 3.92 -9.39 -17.78
C GLY A 81 4.06 -7.98 -18.33
N ALA A 82 3.05 -7.17 -18.18
CA ALA A 82 3.08 -5.79 -18.67
C ALA A 82 2.18 -4.86 -17.87
N TRP A 83 2.71 -3.70 -17.50
CA TRP A 83 1.89 -2.62 -16.97
C TRP A 83 0.91 -2.13 -18.04
N LYS A 84 -0.18 -1.50 -17.63
CA LYS A 84 -1.22 -1.03 -18.57
C LYS A 84 -0.79 0.19 -19.37
N ASN A 85 0.16 0.96 -18.84
CA ASN A 85 0.79 2.08 -19.53
C ASN A 85 2.14 2.39 -18.87
N GLU A 86 2.92 3.27 -19.49
CA GLU A 86 4.20 3.77 -18.96
C GLU A 86 4.13 5.25 -18.58
N LEU A 87 2.93 5.75 -18.33
CA LEU A 87 2.71 7.13 -17.88
C LEU A 87 3.14 7.31 -16.42
N PRO A 88 3.38 8.55 -15.97
CA PRO A 88 3.62 8.79 -14.55
C PRO A 88 2.51 8.23 -13.68
N TYR A 89 2.88 7.61 -12.56
CA TYR A 89 1.94 6.92 -11.68
C TYR A 89 2.25 7.20 -10.21
N GLY A 90 1.22 7.03 -9.38
CA GLY A 90 1.39 6.96 -7.93
C GLY A 90 1.47 5.51 -7.50
N THR A 91 2.32 5.21 -6.53
CA THR A 91 2.44 3.88 -5.95
C THR A 91 1.92 3.88 -4.53
N LEU A 92 1.01 2.95 -4.23
CA LEU A 92 0.53 2.72 -2.88
C LEU A 92 1.36 1.62 -2.23
N HIS A 93 1.96 1.92 -1.08
CA HIS A 93 2.77 0.99 -0.30
C HIS A 93 2.32 0.96 1.15
N ARG A 94 2.67 -0.12 1.84
CA ARG A 94 2.50 -0.24 3.29
C ARG A 94 1.09 0.17 3.74
N ILE A 95 0.08 -0.34 3.06
CA ILE A 95 -1.31 -0.12 3.45
C ILE A 95 -1.61 -1.00 4.67
N ALA A 96 -2.06 -0.38 5.75
CA ALA A 96 -2.44 -1.08 6.97
C ALA A 96 -3.73 -0.49 7.52
N SER A 97 -4.61 -1.36 8.02
CA SER A 97 -5.87 -0.99 8.63
C SER A 97 -5.94 -1.59 10.04
N SER A 98 -6.59 -0.89 10.97
CA SER A 98 -6.80 -1.39 12.32
C SER A 98 -7.81 -2.55 12.37
N GLY A 99 -8.62 -2.69 11.33
CA GLY A 99 -9.72 -3.65 11.29
C GLY A 99 -10.99 -3.16 12.01
N GLU A 100 -10.95 -1.99 12.64
CA GLU A 100 -12.09 -1.44 13.39
C GLU A 100 -13.16 -0.86 12.47
N LYS A 101 -12.80 -0.44 11.27
CA LYS A 101 -13.74 0.08 10.28
C LYS A 101 -13.54 -0.62 8.94
N ARG A 102 -14.64 -0.94 8.29
CA ARG A 102 -14.62 -1.53 6.94
C ARG A 102 -14.40 -0.45 5.89
N GLY A 103 -13.91 -0.85 4.72
CA GLY A 103 -13.78 0.03 3.56
C GLY A 103 -12.60 0.98 3.61
N MET A 104 -11.63 0.75 4.48
CA MET A 104 -10.46 1.65 4.58
C MET A 104 -9.61 1.62 3.32
N VAL A 105 -9.39 0.43 2.72
CA VAL A 105 -8.66 0.33 1.45
C VAL A 105 -9.42 1.04 0.34
N ASP A 106 -10.74 0.90 0.31
CA ASP A 106 -11.59 1.58 -0.68
C ASP A 106 -11.42 3.10 -0.57
N LEU A 107 -11.44 3.63 0.63
CA LEU A 107 -11.25 5.06 0.90
C LEU A 107 -9.86 5.53 0.44
N ILE A 108 -8.83 4.78 0.76
CA ILE A 108 -7.45 5.09 0.39
C ILE A 108 -7.28 5.10 -1.14
N VAL A 109 -7.80 4.09 -1.81
CA VAL A 109 -7.70 3.99 -3.27
C VAL A 109 -8.43 5.14 -3.95
N ASP A 110 -9.65 5.46 -3.51
CA ASP A 110 -10.40 6.58 -4.08
C ASP A 110 -9.64 7.90 -3.90
N TRP A 111 -9.13 8.14 -2.71
CA TRP A 111 -8.37 9.34 -2.40
C TRP A 111 -7.13 9.47 -3.30
N ALA A 112 -6.38 8.39 -3.44
CA ALA A 112 -5.16 8.36 -4.25
C ALA A 112 -5.47 8.51 -5.74
N TYR A 113 -6.50 7.81 -6.22
CA TYR A 113 -6.87 7.83 -7.63
C TYR A 113 -7.37 9.21 -8.09
N GLN A 114 -8.12 9.89 -7.25
CA GLN A 114 -8.56 11.25 -7.54
C GLN A 114 -7.39 12.22 -7.71
N ARG A 115 -6.26 11.93 -7.09
CA ARG A 115 -5.08 12.80 -7.15
C ARG A 115 -4.18 12.55 -8.34
N CYS A 116 -4.07 11.32 -8.81
CA CYS A 116 -3.10 11.00 -9.87
C CYS A 116 -3.69 10.28 -11.08
N GLY A 117 -4.86 9.65 -10.95
CA GLY A 117 -5.54 8.97 -12.06
C GLY A 117 -4.78 7.77 -12.64
N ASN A 118 -3.69 7.34 -12.03
CA ASN A 118 -2.85 6.25 -12.50
C ASN A 118 -2.09 5.67 -11.30
N LEU A 119 -2.53 4.49 -10.84
CA LEU A 119 -1.99 3.88 -9.63
C LEU A 119 -1.40 2.51 -9.91
N ARG A 120 -0.25 2.25 -9.31
CA ARG A 120 0.35 0.91 -9.26
C ARG A 120 0.45 0.45 -7.81
N GLY A 121 0.44 -0.86 -7.62
CA GLY A 121 0.64 -1.48 -6.32
C GLY A 121 1.07 -2.93 -6.51
N ASP A 122 1.49 -3.54 -5.42
CA ASP A 122 1.83 -4.94 -5.41
C ASP A 122 1.44 -5.57 -4.08
N THR A 123 1.29 -6.90 -4.08
CA THR A 123 1.07 -7.64 -2.85
C THR A 123 1.59 -9.07 -2.99
N HIS A 124 1.82 -9.71 -1.84
CA HIS A 124 2.26 -11.10 -1.80
C HIS A 124 1.13 -12.04 -2.24
N GLU A 125 1.49 -13.16 -2.88
CA GLU A 125 0.53 -14.17 -3.32
C GLU A 125 -0.30 -14.77 -2.17
N LEU A 126 0.22 -14.74 -0.94
CA LEU A 126 -0.48 -15.19 0.26
C LEU A 126 -1.42 -14.15 0.85
N ASN A 127 -1.31 -12.89 0.42
CA ASN A 127 -2.18 -11.82 0.93
C ASN A 127 -3.47 -11.73 0.14
N ARG A 128 -4.33 -12.72 0.33
CA ARG A 128 -5.62 -12.80 -0.38
C ARG A 128 -6.56 -11.64 -0.07
N PRO A 129 -6.68 -11.17 1.17
CA PRO A 129 -7.52 -10.00 1.45
C PRO A 129 -7.11 -8.76 0.66
N MET A 130 -5.82 -8.49 0.50
CA MET A 130 -5.34 -7.34 -0.27
C MET A 130 -5.55 -7.54 -1.77
N GLN A 131 -5.37 -8.76 -2.28
CA GLN A 131 -5.67 -9.06 -3.68
C GLN A 131 -7.15 -8.76 -3.99
N LYS A 132 -8.05 -9.22 -3.12
CA LYS A 132 -9.49 -8.95 -3.27
C LYS A 132 -9.79 -7.46 -3.19
N ALA A 133 -9.14 -6.74 -2.29
CA ALA A 133 -9.34 -5.31 -2.13
C ALA A 133 -8.87 -4.54 -3.37
N PHE A 134 -7.72 -4.88 -3.92
CA PHE A 134 -7.24 -4.27 -5.17
C PHE A 134 -8.20 -4.54 -6.32
N GLU A 135 -8.60 -5.80 -6.49
CA GLU A 135 -9.50 -6.19 -7.60
C GLU A 135 -10.87 -5.54 -7.46
N ARG A 136 -11.42 -5.50 -6.24
CA ARG A 136 -12.69 -4.81 -5.97
C ARG A 136 -12.62 -3.33 -6.29
N ASN A 137 -11.45 -2.72 -6.12
CA ASN A 137 -11.24 -1.29 -6.39
C ASN A 137 -10.76 -0.99 -7.80
N GLY A 138 -10.87 -1.95 -8.71
CA GLY A 138 -10.61 -1.72 -10.13
C GLY A 138 -9.16 -1.87 -10.56
N PHE A 139 -8.28 -2.36 -9.69
CA PHE A 139 -6.92 -2.72 -10.11
C PHE A 139 -6.97 -3.99 -10.95
N LEU A 140 -6.17 -4.01 -12.00
CA LEU A 140 -6.00 -5.18 -12.87
C LEU A 140 -4.66 -5.83 -12.59
N ARG A 141 -4.64 -7.15 -12.54
CA ARG A 141 -3.41 -7.92 -12.38
C ARG A 141 -2.58 -7.79 -13.66
N CYS A 142 -1.31 -7.42 -13.51
CA CYS A 142 -0.42 -7.15 -14.63
C CYS A 142 0.69 -8.17 -14.81
N GLY A 143 1.02 -8.90 -13.76
CA GLY A 143 2.11 -9.87 -13.80
C GLY A 143 2.84 -9.97 -12.48
N THR A 144 4.13 -10.28 -12.56
CA THR A 144 4.98 -10.47 -11.39
C THR A 144 6.13 -9.48 -11.38
N ILE A 145 6.37 -8.86 -10.24
CA ILE A 145 7.58 -8.06 -9.97
C ILE A 145 8.35 -8.72 -8.82
N TRP A 146 9.56 -8.26 -8.56
CA TRP A 146 10.39 -8.76 -7.46
C TRP A 146 10.81 -7.59 -6.59
N VAL A 147 10.59 -7.73 -5.28
CA VAL A 147 11.00 -6.70 -4.31
C VAL A 147 12.49 -6.84 -3.99
N ALA A 148 13.01 -5.93 -3.15
CA ALA A 148 14.46 -5.79 -2.92
C ALA A 148 15.16 -7.07 -2.47
N ASP A 149 14.48 -7.95 -1.72
CA ASP A 149 15.06 -9.23 -1.29
C ASP A 149 14.97 -10.34 -2.33
N GLY A 150 14.46 -10.03 -3.54
CA GLY A 150 14.30 -10.98 -4.62
C GLY A 150 13.02 -11.80 -4.57
N SER A 151 12.17 -11.60 -3.58
CA SER A 151 10.91 -12.35 -3.50
C SER A 151 9.87 -11.77 -4.47
N PRO A 152 9.00 -12.65 -5.05
CA PRO A 152 8.01 -12.21 -6.03
C PRO A 152 6.81 -11.54 -5.39
N ARG A 153 6.17 -10.64 -6.15
CA ARG A 153 4.90 -10.00 -5.79
C ARG A 153 4.00 -9.93 -7.01
N ILE A 154 2.70 -9.94 -6.76
CA ILE A 154 1.71 -9.72 -7.81
C ILE A 154 1.61 -8.23 -8.07
N ALA A 155 1.79 -7.83 -9.33
CA ALA A 155 1.71 -6.43 -9.74
C ALA A 155 0.29 -6.07 -10.15
N TYR A 156 -0.18 -4.92 -9.69
CA TYR A 156 -1.52 -4.39 -9.95
C TYR A 156 -1.46 -2.96 -10.47
N HIS A 157 -2.38 -2.62 -11.37
CA HIS A 157 -2.45 -1.30 -11.97
C HIS A 157 -3.91 -0.85 -12.10
N LYS A 158 -4.20 0.35 -11.60
CA LYS A 158 -5.52 0.97 -11.76
C LYS A 158 -5.38 2.21 -12.63
N THR A 159 -6.01 2.18 -13.81
CA THR A 159 -5.99 3.30 -14.75
C THR A 159 -7.11 3.15 -15.76
N GLU A 160 -7.57 4.29 -16.29
CA GLU A 160 -8.46 4.32 -17.46
C GLU A 160 -7.66 4.46 -18.77
N LYS A 161 -6.33 4.70 -18.66
CA LYS A 161 -5.44 4.93 -19.80
C LYS A 161 -4.64 3.67 -20.09
N VAL A 162 -5.21 2.80 -20.90
CA VAL A 162 -4.56 1.55 -21.29
C VAL A 162 -3.91 1.74 -22.66
N GLU A 163 -2.61 1.41 -22.75
CA GLU A 163 -1.90 1.41 -24.02
C GLU A 163 -2.25 0.14 -24.80
N GLY A 164 -2.72 0.35 -26.01
CA GLY A 164 -3.14 -0.73 -26.91
C GLY A 164 -1.99 -1.48 -27.56
#